data_61acf7229653893ef667a409a4f9d215
#
_entry.id   61acf7229653893ef667a409a4f9d215
#
_cell.length_a   1.000
_cell.length_b   1.000
_cell.length_c   1.000
_cell.angle_alpha   90.00
_cell.angle_beta   90.00
_cell.angle_gamma   90.00
#
_symmetry.space_group_name_H-M   'P 1'
#
loop_
_entity.id
_entity.type
_entity.pdbx_description
1 polymer ?
#
loop_
_entity_poly.entity_id
_entity_poly.type
_entity_poly.pdbx_seq_one_letter_code
_entity_poly.pdbx_strand_id
1 'polypeptide(L)'
;MNKLLFIAFVLFFAVDAHAQDWANIKRYEDDNSKVPAPAKGEKRVVYMGDSITDFWIKSDSEFFAGKPYYNRGISGQTTGQMLVRFREDVISLKPKVVVILAGINDVAQNNGPSKLEDVFGNIASMAELARANHIKVVISSILPANAFPWRPAINPVAGIKAINDMLKAYAAKNGFTYLDYFTAMANDKSGLSPNLAKDGVHPTLEGYRIMEPMVEKAIAEALVSRN
;
A
#
# COMPACT_ATOMS: atom_id res chain seq x y z
N MET A 1 64.01 -30.94 22.21
CA MET A 1 62.81 -30.95 21.32
C MET A 1 61.85 -29.91 21.82
N ASN A 2 61.91 -28.70 21.23
CA ASN A 2 61.03 -27.58 21.62
C ASN A 2 59.72 -27.65 20.82
N LYS A 3 58.59 -27.88 21.50
CA LYS A 3 57.28 -27.77 20.90
C LYS A 3 56.83 -26.33 20.87
N LEU A 4 56.86 -25.68 19.71
CA LEU A 4 56.22 -24.39 19.52
C LEU A 4 54.69 -24.60 19.52
N LEU A 5 54.01 -24.01 20.50
CA LEU A 5 52.57 -23.84 20.51
C LEU A 5 52.21 -22.63 19.63
N PHE A 6 51.54 -22.87 18.50
CA PHE A 6 50.91 -21.83 17.67
C PHE A 6 49.54 -21.50 18.30
N ILE A 7 49.39 -20.35 18.92
CA ILE A 7 48.12 -19.79 19.36
C ILE A 7 47.58 -19.00 18.18
N ALA A 8 46.53 -19.52 17.51
CA ALA A 8 45.80 -18.80 16.48
C ALA A 8 44.83 -17.80 17.18
N PHE A 9 45.09 -16.51 17.06
CA PHE A 9 44.23 -15.45 17.52
C PHE A 9 43.11 -15.27 16.45
N VAL A 10 41.91 -15.79 16.71
CA VAL A 10 40.73 -15.53 15.88
C VAL A 10 40.16 -14.16 16.32
N LEU A 11 40.43 -13.13 15.52
CA LEU A 11 39.77 -11.82 15.66
C LEU A 11 38.30 -11.94 15.22
N PHE A 12 37.40 -12.02 16.17
CA PHE A 12 35.97 -11.80 15.90
C PHE A 12 35.77 -10.30 15.65
N PHE A 13 35.62 -9.91 14.38
CA PHE A 13 35.00 -8.65 14.04
C PHE A 13 33.50 -8.77 14.36
N ALA A 14 33.05 -8.17 15.46
CA ALA A 14 31.64 -7.90 15.68
C ALA A 14 31.22 -6.87 14.61
N VAL A 15 30.65 -7.36 13.52
CA VAL A 15 29.90 -6.50 12.60
C VAL A 15 28.64 -6.14 13.36
N ASP A 16 28.49 -4.88 13.77
CA ASP A 16 27.24 -4.37 14.28
C ASP A 16 26.19 -4.51 13.15
N ALA A 17 25.48 -5.62 13.14
CA ALA A 17 24.34 -5.83 12.27
C ALA A 17 23.21 -4.96 12.83
N HIS A 18 23.17 -3.69 12.46
CA HIS A 18 21.99 -2.89 12.65
C HIS A 18 20.86 -3.55 11.85
N ALA A 19 19.88 -4.09 12.56
CA ALA A 19 18.68 -4.61 11.93
C ALA A 19 18.07 -3.45 11.13
N GLN A 20 18.14 -3.56 9.80
CA GLN A 20 17.59 -2.55 8.91
C GLN A 20 16.07 -2.55 9.10
N ASP A 21 15.46 -1.38 9.31
CA ASP A 21 14.01 -1.21 9.33
C ASP A 21 13.45 -1.44 7.91
N TRP A 22 13.41 -2.71 7.50
CA TRP A 22 13.02 -3.12 6.17
C TRP A 22 11.62 -2.63 5.76
N ALA A 23 10.70 -2.58 6.71
CA ALA A 23 9.34 -2.12 6.49
C ALA A 23 9.18 -0.61 6.69
N ASN A 24 10.26 0.09 7.08
CA ASN A 24 10.25 1.51 7.38
C ASN A 24 9.14 1.89 8.39
N ILE A 25 9.05 1.12 9.48
CA ILE A 25 8.03 1.27 10.53
C ILE A 25 8.12 2.66 11.18
N LYS A 26 9.33 3.19 11.31
CA LYS A 26 9.58 4.50 11.92
C LYS A 26 9.14 5.69 11.05
N ARG A 27 8.80 5.46 9.78
CA ARG A 27 8.47 6.54 8.83
C ARG A 27 7.38 7.49 9.32
N TYR A 28 6.38 6.95 10.00
CA TYR A 28 5.24 7.71 10.52
C TYR A 28 5.15 7.72 12.05
N GLU A 29 6.17 7.26 12.77
CA GLU A 29 6.16 7.16 14.23
C GLU A 29 5.85 8.50 14.90
N ASP A 30 6.58 9.56 14.52
CA ASP A 30 6.37 10.91 15.05
C ASP A 30 5.00 11.48 14.66
N ASP A 31 4.58 11.27 13.43
CA ASP A 31 3.28 11.74 12.96
C ASP A 31 2.14 10.99 13.67
N ASN A 32 2.26 9.68 13.82
CA ASN A 32 1.28 8.85 14.52
C ASN A 32 1.14 9.23 15.99
N SER A 33 2.27 9.57 16.66
CA SER A 33 2.28 9.99 18.07
C SER A 33 1.49 11.27 18.33
N LYS A 34 1.36 12.14 17.32
CA LYS A 34 0.64 13.43 17.39
C LYS A 34 -0.84 13.31 17.00
N VAL A 35 -1.28 12.15 16.46
CA VAL A 35 -2.67 11.97 16.08
C VAL A 35 -3.53 11.81 17.33
N PRO A 36 -4.50 12.72 17.59
CA PRO A 36 -5.36 12.61 18.76
C PRO A 36 -6.29 11.40 18.68
N ALA A 37 -6.82 10.97 19.81
CA ALA A 37 -7.90 9.99 19.80
C ALA A 37 -9.07 10.49 18.94
N PRO A 38 -9.76 9.60 18.18
CA PRO A 38 -10.86 10.04 17.34
C PRO A 38 -11.95 10.74 18.15
N ALA A 39 -12.43 11.89 17.66
CA ALA A 39 -13.57 12.57 18.26
C ALA A 39 -14.84 11.72 18.11
N LYS A 40 -15.85 11.97 18.99
CA LYS A 40 -17.13 11.27 18.90
C LYS A 40 -17.78 11.52 17.53
N GLY A 41 -18.02 10.45 16.78
CA GLY A 41 -18.63 10.52 15.44
C GLY A 41 -17.65 10.83 14.31
N GLU A 42 -16.36 11.03 14.59
CA GLU A 42 -15.34 11.22 13.56
C GLU A 42 -15.28 10.04 12.58
N LYS A 43 -15.32 10.33 11.31
CA LYS A 43 -15.21 9.34 10.23
C LYS A 43 -13.76 9.29 9.72
N ARG A 44 -12.83 8.97 10.62
CA ARG A 44 -11.40 8.88 10.28
C ARG A 44 -11.17 7.84 9.19
N VAL A 45 -10.37 8.21 8.19
CA VAL A 45 -9.95 7.33 7.10
C VAL A 45 -8.43 7.30 7.05
N VAL A 46 -7.86 6.10 6.92
CA VAL A 46 -6.44 5.91 6.64
C VAL A 46 -6.27 5.38 5.22
N TYR A 47 -5.41 6.03 4.45
CA TYR A 47 -4.99 5.61 3.12
C TYR A 47 -3.67 4.85 3.25
N MET A 48 -3.72 3.53 3.16
CA MET A 48 -2.58 2.63 3.22
C MET A 48 -2.11 2.29 1.82
N GLY A 49 -0.83 2.54 1.51
CA GLY A 49 -0.32 2.28 0.17
C GLY A 49 1.17 2.55 -0.02
N ASP A 50 1.55 2.62 -1.28
CA ASP A 50 2.90 2.86 -1.77
C ASP A 50 3.14 4.30 -2.26
N SER A 51 3.97 4.49 -3.29
CA SER A 51 4.26 5.79 -3.90
C SER A 51 3.01 6.48 -4.46
N ILE A 52 2.06 5.73 -4.99
CA ILE A 52 0.82 6.30 -5.52
C ILE A 52 0.03 6.98 -4.39
N THR A 53 -0.01 6.39 -3.22
CA THR A 53 -0.61 6.99 -2.04
C THR A 53 0.26 8.12 -1.47
N ASP A 54 1.58 7.92 -1.33
CA ASP A 54 2.52 8.92 -0.80
C ASP A 54 2.50 10.22 -1.62
N PHE A 55 2.46 10.12 -2.95
CA PHE A 55 2.47 11.29 -3.83
C PHE A 55 1.12 12.00 -3.91
N TRP A 56 0.02 11.35 -3.55
CA TRP A 56 -1.31 11.95 -3.64
C TRP A 56 -1.42 13.23 -2.82
N ILE A 57 -1.06 13.19 -1.55
CA ILE A 57 -1.11 14.38 -0.69
C ILE A 57 -0.15 15.50 -1.14
N LYS A 58 0.92 15.15 -1.86
CA LYS A 58 1.86 16.11 -2.44
C LYS A 58 1.33 16.72 -3.73
N SER A 59 0.53 15.98 -4.49
CA SER A 59 -0.06 16.40 -5.76
C SER A 59 -1.36 17.17 -5.59
N ASP A 60 -2.20 16.76 -4.64
CA ASP A 60 -3.44 17.45 -4.28
C ASP A 60 -3.65 17.44 -2.76
N SER A 61 -3.01 18.40 -2.07
CA SER A 61 -3.18 18.56 -0.62
C SER A 61 -4.59 19.01 -0.24
N GLU A 62 -5.32 19.67 -1.15
CA GLU A 62 -6.67 20.16 -0.92
C GLU A 62 -7.65 19.00 -0.73
N PHE A 63 -7.44 17.89 -1.42
CA PHE A 63 -8.26 16.70 -1.23
C PHE A 63 -8.25 16.18 0.21
N PHE A 64 -7.14 16.31 0.92
CA PHE A 64 -6.99 15.89 2.32
C PHE A 64 -7.33 16.99 3.33
N ALA A 65 -7.28 18.26 2.91
CA ALA A 65 -7.43 19.40 3.81
C ALA A 65 -8.81 19.42 4.50
N GLY A 66 -8.82 19.64 5.82
CA GLY A 66 -10.06 19.74 6.61
C GLY A 66 -10.82 18.43 6.80
N LYS A 67 -10.32 17.31 6.27
CA LYS A 67 -10.92 15.98 6.44
C LYS A 67 -10.07 15.16 7.43
N PRO A 68 -10.67 14.24 8.19
CA PRO A 68 -9.94 13.33 9.07
C PRO A 68 -9.31 12.19 8.25
N TYR A 69 -8.52 12.54 7.23
CA TYR A 69 -7.86 11.64 6.28
C TYR A 69 -6.37 11.61 6.53
N TYR A 70 -5.85 10.42 6.77
CA TYR A 70 -4.45 10.18 7.10
C TYR A 70 -3.79 9.39 5.99
N ASN A 71 -2.89 10.03 5.26
CA ASN A 71 -2.06 9.38 4.25
C ASN A 71 -0.94 8.59 4.93
N ARG A 72 -0.87 7.31 4.64
CA ARG A 72 0.16 6.37 5.13
C ARG A 72 0.80 5.62 3.94
N GLY A 73 1.01 6.34 2.84
CA GLY A 73 1.77 5.87 1.70
C GLY A 73 3.28 5.91 1.96
N ILE A 74 4.01 4.90 1.52
CA ILE A 74 5.48 4.91 1.52
C ILE A 74 5.96 4.43 0.15
N SER A 75 6.67 5.32 -0.55
CA SER A 75 7.16 5.06 -1.90
C SER A 75 8.01 3.78 -1.99
N GLY A 76 7.77 2.98 -3.02
CA GLY A 76 8.51 1.76 -3.33
C GLY A 76 8.11 0.52 -2.52
N GLN A 77 7.22 0.64 -1.54
CA GLN A 77 6.85 -0.49 -0.69
C GLN A 77 6.04 -1.55 -1.41
N THR A 78 6.36 -2.80 -1.07
CA THR A 78 5.60 -4.00 -1.42
C THR A 78 4.56 -4.33 -0.34
N THR A 79 3.62 -5.20 -0.68
CA THR A 79 2.52 -5.60 0.23
C THR A 79 3.02 -6.23 1.54
N GLY A 80 4.13 -6.97 1.50
CA GLY A 80 4.75 -7.55 2.71
C GLY A 80 5.24 -6.48 3.68
N GLN A 81 5.86 -5.41 3.18
CA GLN A 81 6.29 -4.27 4.01
C GLN A 81 5.09 -3.53 4.61
N MET A 82 4.05 -3.32 3.82
CA MET A 82 2.81 -2.69 4.30
C MET A 82 2.13 -3.50 5.41
N LEU A 83 2.08 -4.84 5.27
CA LEU A 83 1.51 -5.73 6.27
C LEU A 83 2.24 -5.61 7.62
N VAL A 84 3.58 -5.52 7.60
CA VAL A 84 4.39 -5.40 8.84
C VAL A 84 4.08 -4.12 9.60
N ARG A 85 3.90 -2.98 8.91
CA ARG A 85 3.59 -1.67 9.55
C ARG A 85 2.10 -1.40 9.72
N PHE A 86 1.22 -2.30 9.31
CA PHE A 86 -0.23 -2.08 9.29
C PHE A 86 -0.81 -1.78 10.67
N ARG A 87 -0.28 -2.40 11.72
CA ARG A 87 -0.74 -2.13 13.09
C ARG A 87 -0.45 -0.69 13.51
N GLU A 88 0.78 -0.23 13.31
CA GLU A 88 1.20 1.11 13.75
C GLU A 88 0.55 2.21 12.93
N ASP A 89 0.48 2.03 11.62
CA ASP A 89 0.05 3.08 10.70
C ASP A 89 -1.47 3.09 10.43
N VAL A 90 -2.17 2.01 10.78
CA VAL A 90 -3.62 1.92 10.57
C VAL A 90 -4.37 1.63 11.86
N ILE A 91 -4.14 0.47 12.49
CA ILE A 91 -4.97 0.02 13.61
C ILE A 91 -4.85 0.96 14.81
N SER A 92 -3.62 1.38 15.15
CA SER A 92 -3.34 2.28 16.28
C SER A 92 -3.98 3.65 16.12
N LEU A 93 -4.24 4.11 14.89
CA LEU A 93 -4.95 5.35 14.59
C LEU A 93 -6.47 5.25 14.75
N LYS A 94 -7.00 4.04 14.96
CA LYS A 94 -8.44 3.76 15.18
C LYS A 94 -9.35 4.38 14.11
N PRO A 95 -9.10 4.18 12.80
CA PRO A 95 -9.95 4.74 11.77
C PRO A 95 -11.31 4.03 11.71
N LYS A 96 -12.29 4.67 11.06
CA LYS A 96 -13.55 4.02 10.68
C LYS A 96 -13.42 3.24 9.38
N VAL A 97 -12.54 3.72 8.48
CA VAL A 97 -12.29 3.10 7.17
C VAL A 97 -10.79 3.07 6.90
N VAL A 98 -10.31 2.00 6.32
CA VAL A 98 -9.01 1.95 5.65
C VAL A 98 -9.21 1.73 4.16
N VAL A 99 -8.50 2.52 3.35
CA VAL A 99 -8.38 2.32 1.90
C VAL A 99 -7.03 1.69 1.63
N ILE A 100 -7.01 0.50 1.01
CA ILE A 100 -5.79 -0.24 0.71
C ILE A 100 -5.54 -0.19 -0.80
N LEU A 101 -4.48 0.50 -1.21
CA LEU A 101 -3.99 0.55 -2.60
C LEU A 101 -2.56 0.02 -2.62
N ALA A 102 -2.38 -1.23 -3.05
CA ALA A 102 -1.12 -1.95 -2.91
C ALA A 102 -0.93 -3.00 -4.00
N GLY A 103 0.32 -3.38 -4.26
CA GLY A 103 0.68 -4.51 -5.12
C GLY A 103 1.45 -4.15 -6.40
N ILE A 104 1.47 -2.89 -6.82
CA ILE A 104 2.18 -2.49 -8.06
C ILE A 104 3.69 -2.76 -7.96
N ASN A 105 4.30 -2.53 -6.79
CA ASN A 105 5.72 -2.77 -6.54
C ASN A 105 6.07 -4.25 -6.42
N ASP A 106 5.12 -5.08 -5.98
CA ASP A 106 5.26 -6.55 -6.00
C ASP A 106 5.29 -7.06 -7.44
N VAL A 107 4.36 -6.59 -8.29
CA VAL A 107 4.36 -6.90 -9.73
C VAL A 107 5.64 -6.42 -10.41
N ALA A 108 6.16 -5.26 -10.01
CA ALA A 108 7.44 -4.73 -10.48
C ALA A 108 8.66 -5.47 -9.89
N GLN A 109 8.46 -6.41 -8.96
CA GLN A 109 9.51 -7.17 -8.30
C GLN A 109 10.56 -6.29 -7.60
N ASN A 110 10.12 -5.19 -6.96
CA ASN A 110 11.04 -4.24 -6.33
C ASN A 110 11.85 -4.85 -5.18
N ASN A 111 11.30 -5.83 -4.47
CA ASN A 111 11.97 -6.62 -3.43
C ASN A 111 12.27 -8.06 -3.88
N GLY A 112 12.46 -8.27 -5.19
CA GLY A 112 12.64 -9.59 -5.78
C GLY A 112 11.32 -10.23 -6.27
N PRO A 113 11.41 -11.40 -6.91
CA PRO A 113 10.24 -12.12 -7.43
C PRO A 113 9.24 -12.45 -6.33
N SER A 114 7.95 -12.20 -6.58
CA SER A 114 6.84 -12.51 -5.67
C SER A 114 5.81 -13.36 -6.41
N LYS A 115 5.20 -14.33 -5.73
CA LYS A 115 4.03 -15.03 -6.26
C LYS A 115 2.80 -14.13 -6.11
N LEU A 116 1.90 -14.17 -7.08
CA LEU A 116 0.67 -13.36 -7.04
C LEU A 116 -0.20 -13.72 -5.84
N GLU A 117 -0.19 -14.98 -5.43
CA GLU A 117 -0.91 -15.49 -4.25
C GLU A 117 -0.37 -14.88 -2.94
N ASP A 118 0.94 -14.64 -2.84
CA ASP A 118 1.56 -14.00 -1.67
C ASP A 118 1.16 -12.51 -1.61
N VAL A 119 1.16 -11.83 -2.75
CA VAL A 119 0.69 -10.43 -2.86
C VAL A 119 -0.76 -10.30 -2.44
N PHE A 120 -1.61 -11.17 -2.99
CA PHE A 120 -3.02 -11.25 -2.59
C PHE A 120 -3.16 -11.58 -1.10
N GLY A 121 -2.42 -12.57 -0.58
CA GLY A 121 -2.45 -13.00 0.81
C GLY A 121 -2.10 -11.89 1.79
N ASN A 122 -1.11 -11.06 1.46
CA ASN A 122 -0.74 -9.89 2.26
C ASN A 122 -1.87 -8.85 2.33
N ILE A 123 -2.52 -8.55 1.19
CA ILE A 123 -3.66 -7.62 1.15
C ILE A 123 -4.87 -8.19 1.91
N ALA A 124 -5.16 -9.47 1.73
CA ALA A 124 -6.21 -10.17 2.46
C ALA A 124 -5.97 -10.13 3.98
N SER A 125 -4.73 -10.38 4.41
CA SER A 125 -4.33 -10.29 5.83
C SER A 125 -4.53 -8.89 6.41
N MET A 126 -4.17 -7.83 5.66
CA MET A 126 -4.44 -6.45 6.09
C MET A 126 -5.96 -6.19 6.23
N ALA A 127 -6.77 -6.67 5.30
CA ALA A 127 -8.22 -6.54 5.36
C ALA A 127 -8.84 -7.30 6.54
N GLU A 128 -8.35 -8.50 6.84
CA GLU A 128 -8.77 -9.31 7.99
C GLU A 128 -8.38 -8.67 9.31
N LEU A 129 -7.16 -8.14 9.42
CA LEU A 129 -6.69 -7.38 10.58
C LEU A 129 -7.56 -6.14 10.82
N ALA A 130 -7.90 -5.40 9.76
CA ALA A 130 -8.79 -4.24 9.84
C ALA A 130 -10.17 -4.65 10.36
N ARG A 131 -10.79 -5.68 9.78
CA ARG A 131 -12.11 -6.20 10.20
C ARG A 131 -12.10 -6.67 11.66
N ALA A 132 -11.05 -7.38 12.08
CA ALA A 132 -10.91 -7.84 13.46
C ALA A 132 -10.81 -6.67 14.47
N ASN A 133 -10.43 -5.48 14.01
CA ASN A 133 -10.37 -4.25 14.79
C ASN A 133 -11.55 -3.29 14.50
N HIS A 134 -12.65 -3.79 13.93
CA HIS A 134 -13.87 -3.03 13.62
C HIS A 134 -13.66 -1.87 12.66
N ILE A 135 -12.67 -1.98 11.78
CA ILE A 135 -12.36 -1.00 10.73
C ILE A 135 -12.98 -1.49 9.42
N LYS A 136 -13.77 -0.65 8.78
CA LYS A 136 -14.32 -0.91 7.44
C LYS A 136 -13.21 -0.88 6.40
N VAL A 137 -13.32 -1.72 5.37
CA VAL A 137 -12.26 -1.91 4.39
C VAL A 137 -12.74 -1.55 2.99
N VAL A 138 -11.97 -0.69 2.33
CA VAL A 138 -12.03 -0.46 0.90
C VAL A 138 -10.77 -1.08 0.30
N ILE A 139 -10.93 -2.11 -0.52
CA ILE A 139 -9.85 -2.73 -1.29
C ILE A 139 -9.89 -2.13 -2.69
N SER A 140 -8.85 -1.40 -3.09
CA SER A 140 -8.79 -0.89 -4.46
C SER A 140 -8.12 -1.88 -5.39
N SER A 141 -8.48 -1.82 -6.67
CA SER A 141 -7.66 -2.41 -7.71
C SER A 141 -6.29 -1.74 -7.76
N ILE A 142 -5.26 -2.48 -8.16
CA ILE A 142 -4.01 -1.90 -8.64
C ILE A 142 -4.35 -1.07 -9.89
N LEU A 143 -3.75 0.11 -10.04
CA LEU A 143 -3.95 0.97 -11.20
C LEU A 143 -3.43 0.30 -12.48
N PRO A 144 -3.94 0.68 -13.66
CA PRO A 144 -3.43 0.14 -14.92
C PRO A 144 -1.99 0.62 -15.16
N ALA A 145 -1.12 -0.32 -15.52
CA ALA A 145 0.21 -0.05 -16.03
C ALA A 145 0.58 -1.11 -17.08
N ASN A 146 1.15 -0.70 -18.20
CA ASN A 146 1.55 -1.61 -19.27
C ASN A 146 3.07 -1.71 -19.43
N ALA A 147 3.83 -0.95 -18.66
CA ALA A 147 5.28 -1.02 -18.57
C ALA A 147 5.75 -0.41 -17.24
N PHE A 148 6.94 -0.79 -16.82
CA PHE A 148 7.67 -0.14 -15.72
C PHE A 148 8.96 0.47 -16.26
N PRO A 149 9.13 1.81 -16.29
CA PRO A 149 10.35 2.44 -16.80
C PRO A 149 11.62 1.93 -16.12
N TRP A 150 11.56 1.61 -14.83
CA TRP A 150 12.68 1.09 -14.04
C TRP A 150 12.86 -0.43 -14.10
N ARG A 151 11.94 -1.17 -14.73
CA ARG A 151 11.94 -2.63 -14.91
C ARG A 151 11.44 -3.03 -16.29
N PRO A 152 12.09 -2.60 -17.38
CA PRO A 152 11.56 -2.74 -18.75
C PRO A 152 11.39 -4.19 -19.21
N ALA A 153 12.05 -5.15 -18.55
CA ALA A 153 11.88 -6.57 -18.84
C ALA A 153 10.59 -7.19 -18.28
N ILE A 154 9.86 -6.47 -17.41
CA ILE A 154 8.62 -6.96 -16.79
C ILE A 154 7.42 -6.39 -17.51
N ASN A 155 6.57 -7.27 -18.07
CA ASN A 155 5.25 -6.89 -18.55
C ASN A 155 4.22 -7.01 -17.39
N PRO A 156 3.67 -5.88 -16.87
CA PRO A 156 2.83 -5.92 -15.69
C PRO A 156 1.38 -6.33 -15.94
N VAL A 157 0.90 -6.26 -17.19
CA VAL A 157 -0.54 -6.33 -17.50
C VAL A 157 -1.21 -7.59 -16.96
N ALA A 158 -0.63 -8.76 -17.24
CA ALA A 158 -1.22 -10.03 -16.81
C ALA A 158 -1.23 -10.16 -15.28
N GLY A 159 -0.13 -9.77 -14.62
CA GLY A 159 -0.02 -9.81 -13.16
C GLY A 159 -1.01 -8.89 -12.47
N ILE A 160 -1.11 -7.63 -12.93
CA ILE A 160 -2.08 -6.66 -12.39
C ILE A 160 -3.51 -7.17 -12.53
N LYS A 161 -3.89 -7.67 -13.72
CA LYS A 161 -5.25 -8.20 -13.93
C LYS A 161 -5.55 -9.39 -13.04
N ALA A 162 -4.63 -10.34 -12.93
CA ALA A 162 -4.82 -11.52 -12.09
C ALA A 162 -5.01 -11.14 -10.60
N ILE A 163 -4.18 -10.24 -10.06
CA ILE A 163 -4.34 -9.76 -8.67
C ILE A 163 -5.67 -9.03 -8.51
N ASN A 164 -6.03 -8.14 -9.44
CA ASN A 164 -7.29 -7.40 -9.38
C ASN A 164 -8.52 -8.32 -9.39
N ASP A 165 -8.50 -9.39 -10.20
CA ASP A 165 -9.57 -10.40 -10.23
C ASP A 165 -9.68 -11.13 -8.88
N MET A 166 -8.54 -11.52 -8.28
CA MET A 166 -8.50 -12.14 -6.95
C MET A 166 -9.04 -11.20 -5.87
N LEU A 167 -8.63 -9.93 -5.87
CA LEU A 167 -9.08 -8.91 -4.91
C LEU A 167 -10.56 -8.62 -5.03
N LYS A 168 -11.08 -8.52 -6.26
CA LYS A 168 -12.50 -8.29 -6.54
C LYS A 168 -13.37 -9.44 -6.02
N ALA A 169 -12.97 -10.68 -6.33
CA ALA A 169 -13.67 -11.88 -5.85
C ALA A 169 -13.63 -11.99 -4.31
N TYR A 170 -12.48 -11.69 -3.71
CA TYR A 170 -12.31 -11.71 -2.27
C TYR A 170 -13.15 -10.63 -1.58
N ALA A 171 -13.17 -9.41 -2.09
CA ALA A 171 -13.98 -8.33 -1.56
C ALA A 171 -15.48 -8.70 -1.59
N ALA A 172 -15.96 -9.20 -2.72
CA ALA A 172 -17.35 -9.65 -2.87
C ALA A 172 -17.71 -10.76 -1.88
N LYS A 173 -16.85 -11.79 -1.74
CA LYS A 173 -17.06 -12.91 -0.83
C LYS A 173 -17.12 -12.48 0.65
N ASN A 174 -16.34 -11.47 1.03
CA ASN A 174 -16.18 -11.04 2.41
C ASN A 174 -17.01 -9.79 2.77
N GLY A 175 -17.77 -9.23 1.82
CA GLY A 175 -18.57 -8.03 2.01
C GLY A 175 -17.72 -6.75 2.14
N PHE A 176 -16.48 -6.74 1.69
CA PHE A 176 -15.66 -5.53 1.63
C PHE A 176 -16.04 -4.69 0.40
N THR A 177 -15.85 -3.38 0.49
CA THR A 177 -16.03 -2.50 -0.66
C THR A 177 -14.86 -2.65 -1.62
N TYR A 178 -15.14 -2.95 -2.90
CA TYR A 178 -14.12 -2.98 -3.95
C TYR A 178 -14.14 -1.69 -4.76
N LEU A 179 -12.98 -1.05 -4.91
CA LEU A 179 -12.82 0.21 -5.64
C LEU A 179 -12.06 -0.06 -6.95
N ASP A 180 -12.78 -0.02 -8.06
CA ASP A 180 -12.25 -0.38 -9.39
C ASP A 180 -11.64 0.82 -10.13
N TYR A 181 -10.46 1.25 -9.73
CA TYR A 181 -9.69 2.26 -10.45
C TYR A 181 -9.22 1.74 -11.83
N PHE A 182 -8.89 0.43 -11.92
CA PHE A 182 -8.35 -0.14 -13.15
C PHE A 182 -9.31 0.07 -14.33
N THR A 183 -10.56 -0.32 -14.17
CA THR A 183 -11.57 -0.19 -15.24
C THR A 183 -11.81 1.27 -15.62
N ALA A 184 -11.78 2.18 -14.65
CA ALA A 184 -12.07 3.60 -14.90
C ALA A 184 -10.92 4.35 -15.59
N MET A 185 -9.67 3.90 -15.42
CA MET A 185 -8.48 4.65 -15.83
C MET A 185 -7.67 3.97 -16.94
N ALA A 186 -7.95 2.69 -17.25
CA ALA A 186 -7.21 1.95 -18.26
C ALA A 186 -7.50 2.46 -19.67
N ASN A 187 -6.43 2.64 -20.45
CA ASN A 187 -6.53 2.82 -21.89
C ASN A 187 -6.64 1.45 -22.61
N ASP A 188 -6.75 1.46 -23.94
CA ASP A 188 -6.85 0.28 -24.81
C ASP A 188 -5.65 -0.68 -24.70
N LYS A 189 -4.49 -0.21 -24.16
CA LYS A 189 -3.29 -1.00 -23.90
C LYS A 189 -3.15 -1.45 -22.44
N SER A 190 -4.20 -1.33 -21.64
CA SER A 190 -4.21 -1.65 -20.21
C SER A 190 -3.19 -0.85 -19.37
N GLY A 191 -2.83 0.34 -19.83
CA GLY A 191 -1.97 1.29 -19.12
C GLY A 191 -2.71 2.60 -18.82
N LEU A 192 -2.06 3.52 -18.12
CA LEU A 192 -2.53 4.90 -17.96
C LEU A 192 -2.19 5.72 -19.21
N SER A 193 -3.08 6.64 -19.58
CA SER A 193 -2.79 7.63 -20.62
C SER A 193 -1.76 8.65 -20.13
N PRO A 194 -0.93 9.26 -21.01
CA PRO A 194 0.17 10.15 -20.61
C PRO A 194 -0.27 11.39 -19.81
N ASN A 195 -1.50 11.88 -20.01
CA ASN A 195 -2.06 12.97 -19.20
C ASN A 195 -2.39 12.52 -17.77
N LEU A 196 -2.71 11.22 -17.56
CA LEU A 196 -3.01 10.66 -16.25
C LEU A 196 -1.77 10.18 -15.51
N ALA A 197 -0.72 9.75 -16.22
CA ALA A 197 0.56 9.35 -15.63
C ALA A 197 1.70 9.56 -16.63
N LYS A 198 2.65 10.45 -16.34
CA LYS A 198 3.75 10.76 -17.26
C LYS A 198 4.73 9.59 -17.46
N ASP A 199 4.94 8.82 -16.42
CA ASP A 199 5.80 7.64 -16.44
C ASP A 199 5.02 6.32 -16.64
N GLY A 200 3.70 6.43 -16.83
CA GLY A 200 2.80 5.28 -17.02
C GLY A 200 2.38 4.56 -15.76
N VAL A 201 2.81 5.05 -14.57
CA VAL A 201 2.53 4.41 -13.26
C VAL A 201 2.00 5.40 -12.23
N HIS A 202 2.70 6.52 -12.02
CA HIS A 202 2.36 7.48 -10.97
C HIS A 202 1.38 8.55 -11.51
N PRO A 203 0.17 8.66 -10.90
CA PRO A 203 -0.81 9.61 -11.36
C PRO A 203 -0.31 11.06 -11.33
N THR A 204 -0.66 11.82 -12.35
CA THR A 204 -0.60 13.28 -12.33
C THR A 204 -1.73 13.83 -11.45
N LEU A 205 -1.76 15.15 -11.23
CA LEU A 205 -2.90 15.79 -10.57
C LEU A 205 -4.23 15.44 -11.27
N GLU A 206 -4.25 15.40 -12.61
CA GLU A 206 -5.44 14.98 -13.36
C GLU A 206 -5.82 13.54 -13.07
N GLY A 207 -4.84 12.64 -12.98
CA GLY A 207 -5.07 11.24 -12.59
C GLY A 207 -5.65 11.12 -11.18
N TYR A 208 -5.13 11.85 -10.20
CA TYR A 208 -5.68 11.85 -8.85
C TYR A 208 -7.10 12.41 -8.79
N ARG A 209 -7.41 13.46 -9.54
CA ARG A 209 -8.78 14.03 -9.61
C ARG A 209 -9.83 13.08 -10.20
N ILE A 210 -9.42 12.08 -10.97
CA ILE A 210 -10.30 10.97 -11.33
C ILE A 210 -10.51 10.01 -10.17
N MET A 211 -9.45 9.72 -9.39
CA MET A 211 -9.49 8.80 -8.27
C MET A 211 -10.32 9.32 -7.09
N GLU A 212 -10.30 10.62 -6.85
CA GLU A 212 -10.91 11.28 -5.70
C GLU A 212 -12.42 11.04 -5.55
N PRO A 213 -13.28 11.34 -6.53
CA PRO A 213 -14.70 11.06 -6.41
C PRO A 213 -15.01 9.57 -6.28
N MET A 214 -14.17 8.71 -6.85
CA MET A 214 -14.34 7.26 -6.77
C MET A 214 -14.06 6.76 -5.35
N VAL A 215 -12.98 7.21 -4.72
CA VAL A 215 -12.66 6.79 -3.35
C VAL A 215 -13.63 7.38 -2.33
N GLU A 216 -14.08 8.62 -2.50
CA GLU A 216 -15.11 9.22 -1.64
C GLU A 216 -16.41 8.38 -1.68
N LYS A 217 -16.85 7.98 -2.87
CA LYS A 217 -18.00 7.09 -3.03
C LYS A 217 -17.78 5.75 -2.32
N ALA A 218 -16.62 5.12 -2.52
CA ALA A 218 -16.29 3.84 -1.90
C ALA A 218 -16.22 3.94 -0.36
N ILE A 219 -15.68 5.03 0.18
CA ILE A 219 -15.67 5.31 1.63
C ILE A 219 -17.10 5.44 2.16
N ALA A 220 -17.97 6.19 1.46
CA ALA A 220 -19.36 6.36 1.86
C ALA A 220 -20.11 5.00 1.86
N GLU A 221 -19.89 4.17 0.85
CA GLU A 221 -20.44 2.82 0.76
C GLU A 221 -19.95 1.93 1.91
N ALA A 222 -18.64 1.95 2.20
CA ALA A 222 -18.05 1.17 3.30
C ALA A 222 -18.63 1.57 4.67
N LEU A 223 -18.87 2.86 4.89
CA LEU A 223 -19.42 3.38 6.15
C LEU A 223 -20.86 2.92 6.44
N VAL A 224 -21.66 2.61 5.43
CA VAL A 224 -23.05 2.14 5.58
C VAL A 224 -23.20 0.63 5.43
N SER A 225 -22.15 -0.08 4.99
CA SER A 225 -22.18 -1.55 4.88
C SER A 225 -22.42 -2.21 6.25
N ARG A 226 -23.12 -3.35 6.25
CA ARG A 226 -23.49 -4.09 7.49
C ARG A 226 -22.40 -5.10 7.94
N ASN A 227 -21.13 -4.85 7.65
CA ASN A 227 -20.04 -5.75 8.06
C ASN A 227 -19.61 -5.49 9.49
#